data_62f2fe423591fb9f88018edac5c3284e
#
_entry.id   62f2fe423591fb9f88018edac5c3284e
#
_cell.length_a   1.000
_cell.length_b   1.000
_cell.length_c   1.000
_cell.angle_alpha   90.00
_cell.angle_beta   90.00
_cell.angle_gamma   90.00
#
_symmetry.space_group_name_H-M   'P 1'
#
loop_
_entity.id
_entity.type
_entity.pdbx_description
1 polymer ?
#
loop_
_entity_poly.entity_id
_entity_poly.type
_entity_poly.pdbx_seq_one_letter_code
_entity_poly.pdbx_strand_id
1 'polypeptide(L)'
;MGMDIRQLTYFMVIAEEGQITAAARRLHMAQPPLSQQMKALEEELGVQLLQREPRSVTLTDAGEILYRRARQIVTLTDSTRREIADFKNGLRGTLSIGTVSSSGSVILRPALRQFHDSHRGIRFEIYDGNTFRVLDMLGKGLIEIGIVRTPFKQDAFDCTLLPEEPMVLAYADTLADPSPGQTSLTIEQLQGLPLILYRRFDQLFHDVCEAHNLTPNLLCRNDDARTTLLWAETGLGYAVVPASAISPARLPQLQTKAIDEPRLRTQLAVITPKHRYLSSIARQFIDALTNPEA
;
A
#
# COMPACT_ATOMS: atom_id res chain seq x y z
N MET A 1 -40.42 2.55 -0.76
CA MET A 1 -39.20 3.29 -1.21
C MET A 1 -38.08 2.29 -1.05
N GLY A 2 -37.35 1.94 -2.09
CA GLY A 2 -36.35 0.86 -1.99
C GLY A 2 -35.01 1.38 -1.43
N MET A 3 -34.23 0.48 -0.84
CA MET A 3 -32.86 0.71 -0.34
C MET A 3 -32.05 1.60 -1.30
N ASP A 4 -31.51 2.70 -0.84
CA ASP A 4 -30.77 3.66 -1.64
C ASP A 4 -29.27 3.72 -1.27
N ILE A 5 -28.45 4.34 -2.16
CA ILE A 5 -27.00 4.44 -1.98
C ILE A 5 -26.64 5.27 -0.74
N ARG A 6 -27.48 6.23 -0.36
CA ARG A 6 -27.25 7.07 0.82
C ARG A 6 -27.40 6.25 2.10
N GLN A 7 -28.43 5.41 2.17
CA GLN A 7 -28.64 4.49 3.29
C GLN A 7 -27.49 3.48 3.40
N LEU A 8 -27.01 2.92 2.26
CA LEU A 8 -25.83 2.05 2.25
C LEU A 8 -24.58 2.78 2.77
N THR A 9 -24.37 4.03 2.36
CA THR A 9 -23.24 4.84 2.84
C THR A 9 -23.35 5.08 4.35
N TYR A 10 -24.52 5.42 4.84
CA TYR A 10 -24.77 5.65 6.28
C TYR A 10 -24.48 4.38 7.09
N PHE A 11 -25.01 3.25 6.63
CA PHE A 11 -24.78 1.96 7.25
C PHE A 11 -23.29 1.60 7.32
N MET A 12 -22.55 1.79 6.22
CA MET A 12 -21.12 1.55 6.18
C MET A 12 -20.34 2.41 7.19
N VAL A 13 -20.64 3.70 7.25
CA VAL A 13 -19.97 4.62 8.19
C VAL A 13 -20.26 4.25 9.64
N ILE A 14 -21.49 3.82 9.97
CA ILE A 14 -21.82 3.33 11.32
C ILE A 14 -21.03 2.07 11.66
N ALA A 15 -20.93 1.13 10.73
CA ALA A 15 -20.16 -0.10 10.93
C ALA A 15 -18.66 0.17 11.15
N GLU A 16 -18.10 1.16 10.44
CA GLU A 16 -16.70 1.55 10.56
C GLU A 16 -16.39 2.29 11.87
N GLU A 17 -17.28 3.17 12.31
CA GLU A 17 -17.09 3.96 13.53
C GLU A 17 -17.45 3.18 14.80
N GLY A 18 -18.26 2.12 14.71
CA GLY A 18 -18.73 1.35 15.85
C GLY A 18 -19.63 2.13 16.81
N GLN A 19 -20.03 3.38 16.46
CA GLN A 19 -20.90 4.24 17.26
C GLN A 19 -21.72 5.18 16.36
N ILE A 20 -23.05 5.25 16.58
CA ILE A 20 -23.92 6.10 15.76
C ILE A 20 -23.58 7.59 15.91
N THR A 21 -23.17 8.03 17.10
CA THR A 21 -22.79 9.43 17.34
C THR A 21 -21.50 9.83 16.66
N ALA A 22 -20.52 8.93 16.57
CA ALA A 22 -19.28 9.15 15.83
C ALA A 22 -19.55 9.17 14.32
N ALA A 23 -20.34 8.22 13.83
CA ALA A 23 -20.79 8.18 12.44
C ALA A 23 -21.56 9.45 12.01
N ALA A 24 -22.46 9.93 12.85
CA ALA A 24 -23.20 11.16 12.58
C ALA A 24 -22.28 12.38 12.45
N ARG A 25 -21.27 12.50 13.31
CA ARG A 25 -20.23 13.55 13.20
C ARG A 25 -19.45 13.45 11.91
N ARG A 26 -18.99 12.24 11.53
CA ARG A 26 -18.27 12.00 10.28
C ARG A 26 -19.12 12.32 9.05
N LEU A 27 -20.44 12.09 9.13
CA LEU A 27 -21.39 12.37 8.07
C LEU A 27 -21.92 13.82 8.09
N HIS A 28 -21.44 14.67 9.00
CA HIS A 28 -21.91 16.05 9.18
C HIS A 28 -23.42 16.16 9.35
N MET A 29 -24.01 15.26 10.12
CA MET A 29 -25.45 15.24 10.40
C MET A 29 -25.77 15.00 11.87
N ALA A 30 -27.03 15.23 12.27
CA ALA A 30 -27.50 14.92 13.62
C ALA A 30 -27.70 13.39 13.79
N GLN A 31 -27.51 12.88 15.01
CA GLN A 31 -27.67 11.46 15.32
C GLN A 31 -29.12 10.94 15.13
N PRO A 32 -30.22 11.69 15.51
CA PRO A 32 -31.58 11.17 15.35
C PRO A 32 -31.94 10.80 13.90
N PRO A 33 -31.73 11.66 12.88
CA PRO A 33 -32.04 11.30 11.51
C PRO A 33 -31.20 10.11 11.00
N LEU A 34 -29.93 9.97 11.41
CA LEU A 34 -29.09 8.82 11.03
C LEU A 34 -29.66 7.52 11.61
N SER A 35 -30.05 7.53 12.88
CA SER A 35 -30.71 6.39 13.56
C SER A 35 -32.03 6.00 12.89
N GLN A 36 -32.82 6.98 12.47
CA GLN A 36 -34.09 6.76 11.77
C GLN A 36 -33.86 6.11 10.39
N GLN A 37 -32.84 6.55 9.64
CA GLN A 37 -32.51 5.96 8.36
C GLN A 37 -32.07 4.49 8.51
N MET A 38 -31.33 4.16 9.56
CA MET A 38 -30.94 2.76 9.80
C MET A 38 -32.14 1.91 10.20
N LYS A 39 -33.03 2.42 11.03
CA LYS A 39 -34.26 1.71 11.39
C LYS A 39 -35.12 1.44 10.15
N ALA A 40 -35.30 2.44 9.28
CA ALA A 40 -36.06 2.29 8.04
C ALA A 40 -35.42 1.22 7.11
N LEU A 41 -34.09 1.17 7.03
CA LEU A 41 -33.37 0.15 6.25
C LEU A 41 -33.56 -1.26 6.82
N GLU A 42 -33.49 -1.41 8.14
CA GLU A 42 -33.75 -2.69 8.83
C GLU A 42 -35.20 -3.15 8.67
N GLU A 43 -36.15 -2.23 8.77
CA GLU A 43 -37.59 -2.49 8.54
C GLU A 43 -37.86 -2.94 7.08
N GLU A 44 -37.23 -2.28 6.09
CA GLU A 44 -37.37 -2.64 4.68
C GLU A 44 -36.82 -4.03 4.37
N LEU A 45 -35.67 -4.37 4.95
CA LEU A 45 -35.01 -5.65 4.73
C LEU A 45 -35.59 -6.77 5.62
N GLY A 46 -36.41 -6.43 6.61
CA GLY A 46 -37.04 -7.37 7.52
C GLY A 46 -36.08 -8.07 8.48
N VAL A 47 -34.86 -7.52 8.63
CA VAL A 47 -33.81 -8.09 9.49
C VAL A 47 -33.06 -6.99 10.24
N GLN A 48 -32.55 -7.30 11.43
CA GLN A 48 -31.63 -6.43 12.14
C GLN A 48 -30.23 -6.52 11.51
N LEU A 49 -29.64 -5.38 11.23
CA LEU A 49 -28.29 -5.25 10.67
C LEU A 49 -27.25 -4.89 11.74
N LEU A 50 -27.73 -4.17 12.78
CA LEU A 50 -26.91 -3.62 13.84
C LEU A 50 -27.33 -4.19 15.19
N GLN A 51 -26.39 -4.72 15.93
CA GLN A 51 -26.54 -5.05 17.34
C GLN A 51 -26.11 -3.83 18.16
N ARG A 52 -27.05 -3.26 18.91
CA ARG A 52 -26.85 -2.03 19.69
C ARG A 52 -26.54 -2.37 21.13
N GLU A 53 -25.41 -1.89 21.60
CA GLU A 53 -25.00 -1.91 23.00
C GLU A 53 -25.00 -0.47 23.57
N PRO A 54 -24.94 -0.26 24.90
CA PRO A 54 -25.03 1.07 25.49
C PRO A 54 -24.00 2.10 24.98
N ARG A 55 -22.86 1.64 24.46
CA ARG A 55 -21.77 2.52 23.99
C ARG A 55 -21.15 2.10 22.66
N SER A 56 -21.62 1.02 22.05
CA SER A 56 -21.08 0.48 20.81
C SER A 56 -22.18 -0.06 19.90
N VAL A 57 -21.83 -0.22 18.66
CA VAL A 57 -22.65 -0.87 17.64
C VAL A 57 -21.77 -1.87 16.89
N THR A 58 -22.24 -3.11 16.79
CA THR A 58 -21.59 -4.16 16.02
C THR A 58 -22.53 -4.66 14.92
N LEU A 59 -21.98 -5.32 13.92
CA LEU A 59 -22.78 -5.92 12.84
C LEU A 59 -23.36 -7.27 13.29
N THR A 60 -24.59 -7.54 12.86
CA THR A 60 -25.13 -8.90 12.86
C THR A 60 -24.59 -9.68 11.66
N ASP A 61 -24.86 -11.00 11.56
CA ASP A 61 -24.49 -11.79 10.37
C ASP A 61 -25.11 -11.20 9.08
N ALA A 62 -26.38 -10.75 9.15
CA ALA A 62 -27.03 -10.05 8.04
C ALA A 62 -26.34 -8.70 7.75
N GLY A 63 -25.92 -7.98 8.79
CA GLY A 63 -25.15 -6.76 8.70
C GLY A 63 -23.82 -6.99 7.99
N GLU A 64 -23.08 -8.05 8.30
CA GLU A 64 -21.84 -8.41 7.63
C GLU A 64 -22.03 -8.69 6.13
N ILE A 65 -23.12 -9.38 5.77
CA ILE A 65 -23.49 -9.62 4.38
C ILE A 65 -23.75 -8.29 3.67
N LEU A 66 -24.59 -7.45 4.28
CA LEU A 66 -24.93 -6.14 3.71
C LEU A 66 -23.68 -5.24 3.61
N TYR A 67 -22.81 -5.23 4.61
CA TYR A 67 -21.60 -4.41 4.61
C TYR A 67 -20.70 -4.73 3.42
N ARG A 68 -20.45 -6.02 3.16
CA ARG A 68 -19.66 -6.44 1.99
C ARG A 68 -20.30 -6.01 0.67
N ARG A 69 -21.62 -6.11 0.53
CA ARG A 69 -22.35 -5.72 -0.68
C ARG A 69 -22.48 -4.21 -0.82
N ALA A 70 -22.76 -3.49 0.26
CA ALA A 70 -22.83 -2.03 0.28
C ALA A 70 -21.51 -1.41 -0.20
N ARG A 71 -20.37 -1.93 0.25
CA ARG A 71 -19.05 -1.50 -0.23
C ARG A 71 -18.90 -1.64 -1.74
N GLN A 72 -19.34 -2.77 -2.30
CA GLN A 72 -19.27 -3.01 -3.75
C GLN A 72 -20.16 -2.03 -4.52
N ILE A 73 -21.39 -1.80 -4.06
CA ILE A 73 -22.37 -0.92 -4.70
C ILE A 73 -21.90 0.55 -4.65
N VAL A 74 -21.51 1.04 -3.48
CA VAL A 74 -21.04 2.42 -3.31
C VAL A 74 -19.78 2.66 -4.15
N THR A 75 -18.83 1.73 -4.10
CA THR A 75 -17.61 1.81 -4.93
C THR A 75 -17.93 1.83 -6.44
N LEU A 76 -18.86 0.99 -6.89
CA LEU A 76 -19.28 0.97 -8.31
C LEU A 76 -19.93 2.29 -8.70
N THR A 77 -20.78 2.86 -7.83
CA THR A 77 -21.41 4.16 -8.09
C THR A 77 -20.39 5.28 -8.22
N ASP A 78 -19.39 5.30 -7.34
CA ASP A 78 -18.33 6.32 -7.36
C ASP A 78 -17.41 6.14 -8.58
N SER A 79 -17.12 4.90 -8.99
CA SER A 79 -16.36 4.65 -10.23
C SER A 79 -17.14 5.10 -11.46
N THR A 80 -18.45 4.83 -11.53
CA THR A 80 -19.31 5.28 -12.63
C THR A 80 -19.37 6.81 -12.72
N ARG A 81 -19.47 7.50 -11.59
CA ARG A 81 -19.43 8.97 -11.57
C ARG A 81 -18.10 9.51 -12.10
N ARG A 82 -16.98 8.88 -11.72
CA ARG A 82 -15.65 9.24 -12.21
C ARG A 82 -15.52 8.99 -13.71
N GLU A 83 -15.98 7.84 -14.21
CA GLU A 83 -15.96 7.50 -15.63
C GLU A 83 -16.72 8.53 -16.48
N ILE A 84 -17.91 8.96 -16.05
CA ILE A 84 -18.70 9.99 -16.71
C ILE A 84 -17.99 11.37 -16.62
N ALA A 85 -17.38 11.69 -15.50
CA ALA A 85 -16.63 12.93 -15.33
C ALA A 85 -15.38 12.97 -16.23
N ASP A 86 -14.65 11.85 -16.34
CA ASP A 86 -13.49 11.71 -17.23
C ASP A 86 -13.89 11.89 -18.70
N PHE A 87 -15.00 11.31 -19.10
CA PHE A 87 -15.55 11.51 -20.45
C PHE A 87 -15.87 12.98 -20.75
N LYS A 88 -16.39 13.71 -19.77
CA LYS A 88 -16.85 15.10 -19.93
C LYS A 88 -15.73 16.13 -19.84
N ASN A 89 -14.71 15.92 -19.01
CA ASN A 89 -13.74 16.95 -18.59
C ASN A 89 -12.32 16.75 -19.16
N GLY A 90 -12.09 15.70 -19.96
CA GLY A 90 -10.75 15.30 -20.38
C GLY A 90 -9.89 14.84 -19.17
N LEU A 91 -8.58 14.83 -19.35
CA LEU A 91 -7.63 14.34 -18.33
C LEU A 91 -7.46 15.32 -17.15
N ARG A 92 -8.50 15.49 -16.35
CA ARG A 92 -8.49 16.31 -15.12
C ARG A 92 -9.06 15.50 -13.97
N GLY A 93 -8.45 15.60 -12.78
CA GLY A 93 -8.96 14.90 -11.60
C GLY A 93 -7.88 14.60 -10.58
N THR A 94 -8.20 13.72 -9.63
CA THR A 94 -7.27 13.27 -8.59
C THR A 94 -6.92 11.81 -8.86
N LEU A 95 -5.63 11.52 -8.96
CA LEU A 95 -5.09 10.17 -9.05
C LEU A 95 -4.63 9.72 -7.66
N SER A 96 -5.34 8.74 -7.09
CA SER A 96 -5.04 8.17 -5.78
C SER A 96 -4.17 6.92 -5.91
N ILE A 97 -2.99 6.95 -5.30
CA ILE A 97 -1.97 5.90 -5.41
C ILE A 97 -1.57 5.43 -4.03
N GLY A 98 -1.65 4.12 -3.79
CA GLY A 98 -1.06 3.49 -2.61
C GLY A 98 0.36 3.02 -2.90
N THR A 99 1.27 3.20 -1.96
CA THR A 99 2.69 2.88 -2.17
C THR A 99 3.34 2.29 -0.93
N VAL A 100 4.34 1.44 -1.12
CA VAL A 100 5.16 0.92 -0.03
C VAL A 100 6.40 1.79 0.17
N SER A 101 6.92 1.86 1.40
CA SER A 101 8.07 2.71 1.75
C SER A 101 9.34 2.43 0.94
N SER A 102 9.48 1.23 0.39
CA SER A 102 10.61 0.81 -0.43
C SER A 102 10.47 1.12 -1.92
N SER A 103 9.43 1.85 -2.36
CA SER A 103 9.18 2.15 -3.78
C SER A 103 9.62 3.56 -4.21
N GLY A 104 10.14 4.37 -3.29
CA GLY A 104 10.36 5.79 -3.51
C GLY A 104 11.26 6.14 -4.70
N SER A 105 12.33 5.40 -4.93
CA SER A 105 13.24 5.63 -6.07
C SER A 105 12.62 5.25 -7.43
N VAL A 106 11.63 4.38 -7.42
CA VAL A 106 10.94 3.92 -8.64
C VAL A 106 9.83 4.89 -9.05
N ILE A 107 9.09 5.43 -8.08
CA ILE A 107 7.98 6.36 -8.35
C ILE A 107 8.51 7.75 -8.71
N LEU A 108 9.55 8.22 -8.00
CA LEU A 108 10.08 9.58 -8.15
C LEU A 108 11.10 9.67 -9.32
N ARG A 109 10.76 9.08 -10.45
CA ARG A 109 11.57 9.15 -11.69
C ARG A 109 11.25 10.40 -12.51
N PRO A 110 12.13 10.79 -13.45
CA PRO A 110 11.84 11.86 -14.39
C PRO A 110 10.51 11.69 -15.15
N ALA A 111 10.12 10.45 -15.43
CA ALA A 111 8.83 10.10 -16.07
C ALA A 111 7.61 10.65 -15.30
N LEU A 112 7.64 10.68 -13.97
CA LEU A 112 6.55 11.29 -13.18
C LEU A 112 6.44 12.80 -13.44
N ARG A 113 7.57 13.49 -13.56
CA ARG A 113 7.59 14.92 -13.88
C ARG A 113 7.05 15.18 -15.28
N GLN A 114 7.51 14.41 -16.27
CA GLN A 114 7.02 14.51 -17.66
C GLN A 114 5.51 14.24 -17.72
N PHE A 115 5.04 13.22 -17.01
CA PHE A 115 3.61 12.91 -16.90
C PHE A 115 2.83 14.10 -16.32
N HIS A 116 3.30 14.69 -15.22
CA HIS A 116 2.65 15.87 -14.61
C HIS A 116 2.69 17.11 -15.53
N ASP A 117 3.80 17.36 -16.21
CA ASP A 117 3.94 18.50 -17.12
C ASP A 117 2.98 18.39 -18.33
N SER A 118 2.71 17.15 -18.78
CA SER A 118 1.73 16.84 -19.83
C SER A 118 0.29 16.88 -19.32
N HIS A 119 0.07 16.74 -18.01
CA HIS A 119 -1.24 16.59 -17.39
C HIS A 119 -1.43 17.54 -16.19
N ARG A 120 -1.23 18.83 -16.39
CA ARG A 120 -1.24 19.88 -15.33
C ARG A 120 -2.56 19.99 -14.55
N GLY A 121 -3.64 19.39 -15.06
CA GLY A 121 -4.94 19.34 -14.38
C GLY A 121 -5.09 18.20 -13.36
N ILE A 122 -4.07 17.37 -13.21
CA ILE A 122 -4.09 16.20 -12.29
C ILE A 122 -3.54 16.58 -10.93
N ARG A 123 -4.21 16.11 -9.89
CA ARG A 123 -3.72 16.11 -8.50
C ARG A 123 -3.36 14.69 -8.09
N PHE A 124 -2.30 14.52 -7.33
CA PHE A 124 -1.90 13.23 -6.77
C PHE A 124 -2.28 13.17 -5.30
N GLU A 125 -2.89 12.06 -4.91
CA GLU A 125 -3.06 11.66 -3.50
C GLU A 125 -2.26 10.39 -3.27
N ILE A 126 -1.21 10.48 -2.45
CA ILE A 126 -0.30 9.37 -2.18
C ILE A 126 -0.55 8.83 -0.77
N TYR A 127 -0.83 7.54 -0.70
CA TYR A 127 -1.07 6.82 0.55
C TYR A 127 0.07 5.85 0.82
N ASP A 128 0.90 6.17 1.80
CA ASP A 128 1.98 5.28 2.23
C ASP A 128 1.48 4.18 3.17
N GLY A 129 2.01 2.98 2.97
CA GLY A 129 1.70 1.85 3.84
C GLY A 129 2.55 0.62 3.54
N ASN A 130 2.27 -0.47 4.24
CA ASN A 130 2.79 -1.78 3.84
C ASN A 130 1.89 -2.41 2.75
N THR A 131 2.37 -3.50 2.13
CA THR A 131 1.62 -4.17 1.06
C THR A 131 0.19 -4.52 1.47
N PHE A 132 -0.05 -5.03 2.68
CA PHE A 132 -1.39 -5.40 3.14
C PHE A 132 -2.34 -4.20 3.20
N ARG A 133 -1.85 -3.07 3.69
CA ARG A 133 -2.63 -1.81 3.74
C ARG A 133 -2.95 -1.31 2.33
N VAL A 134 -2.01 -1.36 1.40
CA VAL A 134 -2.24 -0.95 0.01
C VAL A 134 -3.29 -1.87 -0.65
N LEU A 135 -3.18 -3.19 -0.48
CA LEU A 135 -4.17 -4.15 -0.98
C LEU A 135 -5.57 -3.91 -0.40
N ASP A 136 -5.66 -3.64 0.91
CA ASP A 136 -6.93 -3.31 1.57
C ASP A 136 -7.54 -2.01 1.02
N MET A 137 -6.74 -0.95 0.86
CA MET A 137 -7.18 0.31 0.28
C MET A 137 -7.66 0.16 -1.18
N LEU A 138 -6.96 -0.64 -2.00
CA LEU A 138 -7.42 -1.01 -3.34
C LEU A 138 -8.75 -1.75 -3.29
N GLY A 139 -8.86 -2.76 -2.42
CA GLY A 139 -10.09 -3.52 -2.23
C GLY A 139 -11.28 -2.64 -1.80
N LYS A 140 -11.02 -1.62 -0.98
CA LYS A 140 -12.01 -0.61 -0.53
C LYS A 140 -12.29 0.50 -1.55
N GLY A 141 -11.51 0.60 -2.63
CA GLY A 141 -11.64 1.66 -3.62
C GLY A 141 -11.19 3.04 -3.15
N LEU A 142 -10.40 3.10 -2.09
CA LEU A 142 -9.80 4.33 -1.57
C LEU A 142 -8.66 4.83 -2.46
N ILE A 143 -8.02 3.91 -3.17
CA ILE A 143 -6.97 4.18 -4.15
C ILE A 143 -7.28 3.46 -5.46
N GLU A 144 -6.75 3.97 -6.55
CA GLU A 144 -6.95 3.45 -7.89
C GLU A 144 -5.80 2.56 -8.35
N ILE A 145 -4.57 2.92 -7.96
CA ILE A 145 -3.34 2.20 -8.27
C ILE A 145 -2.63 1.83 -6.97
N GLY A 146 -2.12 0.62 -6.90
CA GLY A 146 -1.20 0.19 -5.85
C GLY A 146 0.19 -0.07 -6.41
N ILE A 147 1.22 0.40 -5.72
CA ILE A 147 2.61 0.04 -5.99
C ILE A 147 3.10 -0.74 -4.79
N VAL A 148 3.19 -2.04 -4.95
CA VAL A 148 3.47 -2.99 -3.88
C VAL A 148 4.69 -3.86 -4.21
N ARG A 149 5.15 -4.62 -3.25
CA ARG A 149 6.30 -5.48 -3.42
C ARG A 149 5.91 -6.96 -3.28
N THR A 150 6.48 -7.78 -4.14
CA THR A 150 6.35 -9.25 -4.06
C THR A 150 7.02 -9.82 -2.79
N PRO A 151 6.58 -11.01 -2.31
CA PRO A 151 5.39 -11.74 -2.73
C PRO A 151 4.10 -11.21 -2.10
N PHE A 152 2.95 -11.36 -2.80
CA PHE A 152 1.60 -11.08 -2.28
C PHE A 152 0.57 -11.90 -3.08
N LYS A 153 -0.68 -12.02 -2.59
CA LYS A 153 -1.76 -12.70 -3.31
C LYS A 153 -2.25 -11.85 -4.47
N GLN A 154 -2.12 -12.36 -5.70
CA GLN A 154 -2.38 -11.61 -6.94
C GLN A 154 -3.77 -11.84 -7.53
N ASP A 155 -4.54 -12.82 -7.05
CA ASP A 155 -5.77 -13.32 -7.69
C ASP A 155 -6.82 -12.23 -7.98
N ALA A 156 -6.90 -11.23 -7.12
CA ALA A 156 -7.87 -10.12 -7.19
C ALA A 156 -7.38 -8.90 -8.00
N PHE A 157 -6.16 -8.93 -8.54
CA PHE A 157 -5.51 -7.75 -9.13
C PHE A 157 -4.94 -8.06 -10.51
N ASP A 158 -5.00 -7.07 -11.39
CA ASP A 158 -4.16 -7.01 -12.57
C ASP A 158 -2.79 -6.47 -12.12
N CYS A 159 -1.72 -7.17 -12.51
CA CYS A 159 -0.38 -6.92 -12.01
C CYS A 159 0.59 -6.70 -13.15
N THR A 160 1.29 -5.56 -13.16
CA THR A 160 2.46 -5.31 -14.01
C THR A 160 3.70 -5.34 -13.13
N LEU A 161 4.53 -6.37 -13.33
CA LEU A 161 5.79 -6.52 -12.59
C LEU A 161 6.85 -5.58 -13.16
N LEU A 162 7.56 -4.88 -12.28
CA LEU A 162 8.74 -4.10 -12.63
C LEU A 162 10.00 -5.00 -12.60
N PRO A 163 11.15 -4.54 -13.09
CA PRO A 163 12.37 -5.33 -13.07
C PRO A 163 12.70 -5.88 -11.67
N GLU A 164 13.21 -7.10 -11.66
CA GLU A 164 13.66 -7.74 -10.44
C GLU A 164 14.94 -7.09 -9.92
N GLU A 165 15.05 -6.98 -8.61
CA GLU A 165 16.18 -6.35 -7.94
C GLU A 165 16.67 -7.20 -6.74
N PRO A 166 17.96 -7.12 -6.38
CA PRO A 166 18.50 -7.79 -5.22
C PRO A 166 18.10 -7.06 -3.92
N MET A 167 18.19 -7.77 -2.81
CA MET A 167 18.38 -7.13 -1.52
C MET A 167 19.83 -6.60 -1.45
N VAL A 168 19.99 -5.51 -0.72
CA VAL A 168 21.31 -4.90 -0.50
C VAL A 168 21.57 -4.73 1.00
N LEU A 169 22.85 -4.79 1.35
CA LEU A 169 23.36 -4.37 2.64
C LEU A 169 23.73 -2.89 2.54
N ALA A 170 23.11 -2.05 3.40
CA ALA A 170 23.42 -0.62 3.50
C ALA A 170 23.99 -0.31 4.87
N TYR A 171 25.08 0.46 4.95
CA TYR A 171 25.78 0.75 6.20
C TYR A 171 26.53 2.08 6.14
N ALA A 172 26.74 2.70 7.29
CA ALA A 172 27.52 3.91 7.40
C ALA A 172 29.01 3.63 7.15
N ASP A 173 29.74 4.60 6.62
CA ASP A 173 31.20 4.53 6.36
C ASP A 173 32.04 4.36 7.64
N THR A 174 31.44 4.61 8.80
CA THR A 174 32.04 4.35 10.11
C THR A 174 32.13 2.87 10.49
N LEU A 175 31.36 2.01 9.80
CA LEU A 175 31.38 0.57 9.99
C LEU A 175 32.37 -0.10 9.04
N ALA A 176 32.87 -1.28 9.46
CA ALA A 176 33.78 -2.07 8.62
C ALA A 176 33.08 -2.53 7.35
N ASP A 177 33.78 -2.46 6.21
CA ASP A 177 33.30 -3.02 4.96
C ASP A 177 33.35 -4.56 5.03
N PRO A 178 32.20 -5.27 4.90
CA PRO A 178 32.16 -6.73 5.02
C PRO A 178 32.76 -7.47 3.81
N SER A 179 32.99 -6.78 2.69
CA SER A 179 33.61 -7.34 1.48
C SER A 179 34.48 -6.30 0.74
N PRO A 180 35.65 -5.94 1.28
CA PRO A 180 36.49 -4.88 0.74
C PRO A 180 36.85 -5.12 -0.74
N GLY A 181 36.70 -4.06 -1.54
CA GLY A 181 37.01 -4.11 -2.99
C GLY A 181 35.97 -4.84 -3.85
N GLN A 182 34.87 -5.34 -3.28
CA GLN A 182 33.79 -5.98 -4.03
C GLN A 182 32.54 -5.09 -4.03
N THR A 183 31.70 -5.22 -5.06
CA THR A 183 30.40 -4.53 -5.17
C THR A 183 29.24 -5.36 -4.62
N SER A 184 29.48 -6.64 -4.36
CA SER A 184 28.53 -7.58 -3.77
C SER A 184 29.16 -8.35 -2.62
N LEU A 185 28.32 -9.06 -1.88
CA LEU A 185 28.73 -9.94 -0.78
C LEU A 185 27.84 -11.20 -0.80
N THR A 186 28.40 -12.30 -0.29
CA THR A 186 27.63 -13.54 -0.12
C THR A 186 26.85 -13.51 1.19
N ILE A 187 25.90 -14.44 1.33
CA ILE A 187 25.07 -14.54 2.55
C ILE A 187 25.93 -14.88 3.78
N GLU A 188 27.02 -15.68 3.60
CA GLU A 188 27.94 -16.07 4.66
C GLU A 188 28.70 -14.86 5.26
N GLN A 189 28.96 -13.84 4.44
CA GLN A 189 29.64 -12.61 4.88
C GLN A 189 28.75 -11.74 5.80
N LEU A 190 27.47 -12.07 5.96
CA LEU A 190 26.59 -11.44 6.93
C LEU A 190 26.74 -12.02 8.35
N GLN A 191 27.46 -13.13 8.50
CA GLN A 191 27.61 -13.79 9.79
C GLN A 191 28.25 -12.86 10.82
N GLY A 192 27.63 -12.74 11.99
CA GLY A 192 28.10 -11.93 13.11
C GLY A 192 27.87 -10.43 12.98
N LEU A 193 27.52 -9.92 11.80
CA LEU A 193 27.20 -8.50 11.61
C LEU A 193 25.91 -8.15 12.38
N PRO A 194 25.85 -7.00 13.09
CA PRO A 194 24.62 -6.51 13.71
C PRO A 194 23.64 -6.02 12.62
N LEU A 195 22.64 -6.84 12.30
CA LEU A 195 21.72 -6.58 11.19
C LEU A 195 20.49 -5.79 11.64
N ILE A 196 20.10 -4.84 10.82
CA ILE A 196 18.86 -4.08 10.92
C ILE A 196 17.95 -4.53 9.78
N LEU A 197 16.86 -5.23 10.09
CA LEU A 197 16.06 -5.91 9.09
C LEU A 197 14.73 -5.20 8.84
N TYR A 198 14.38 -5.02 7.57
CA TYR A 198 13.04 -4.63 7.17
C TYR A 198 12.10 -5.83 7.35
N ARG A 199 11.22 -5.77 8.37
CA ARG A 199 10.38 -6.87 8.85
C ARG A 199 9.58 -7.60 7.77
N ARG A 200 9.24 -6.92 6.68
CA ARG A 200 8.56 -7.56 5.55
C ARG A 200 9.30 -8.79 5.03
N PHE A 201 10.61 -8.80 5.10
CA PHE A 201 11.46 -9.88 4.61
C PHE A 201 12.00 -10.80 5.71
N ASP A 202 11.50 -10.65 6.95
CA ASP A 202 12.00 -11.36 8.11
C ASP A 202 12.00 -12.88 7.90
N GLN A 203 10.85 -13.44 7.52
CA GLN A 203 10.74 -14.88 7.28
C GLN A 203 11.62 -15.34 6.12
N LEU A 204 11.56 -14.67 4.97
CA LEU A 204 12.38 -15.01 3.80
C LEU A 204 13.88 -14.97 4.13
N PHE A 205 14.31 -13.95 4.87
CA PHE A 205 15.71 -13.80 5.27
C PHE A 205 16.15 -14.91 6.24
N HIS A 206 15.30 -15.28 7.19
CA HIS A 206 15.59 -16.41 8.10
C HIS A 206 15.66 -17.72 7.34
N ASP A 207 14.71 -18.02 6.46
CA ASP A 207 14.70 -19.25 5.66
C ASP A 207 15.95 -19.38 4.80
N VAL A 208 16.43 -18.25 4.26
CA VAL A 208 17.69 -18.21 3.49
C VAL A 208 18.90 -18.47 4.40
N CYS A 209 18.99 -17.78 5.55
CA CYS A 209 20.07 -17.99 6.52
C CYS A 209 20.11 -19.45 7.00
N GLU A 210 18.97 -20.04 7.34
CA GLU A 210 18.86 -21.43 7.78
C GLU A 210 19.39 -22.40 6.72
N ALA A 211 19.04 -22.19 5.44
CA ALA A 211 19.51 -23.03 4.35
C ALA A 211 21.05 -22.94 4.14
N HIS A 212 21.69 -21.88 4.60
CA HIS A 212 23.15 -21.71 4.63
C HIS A 212 23.77 -22.05 5.99
N ASN A 213 23.00 -22.63 6.93
CA ASN A 213 23.42 -22.92 8.30
C ASN A 213 23.92 -21.67 9.06
N LEU A 214 23.33 -20.50 8.80
CA LEU A 214 23.66 -19.23 9.41
C LEU A 214 22.62 -18.83 10.45
N THR A 215 23.09 -18.27 11.57
CA THR A 215 22.23 -17.62 12.55
C THR A 215 22.43 -16.10 12.47
N PRO A 216 21.46 -15.32 11.95
CA PRO A 216 21.64 -13.89 11.80
C PRO A 216 21.65 -13.19 13.17
N ASN A 217 22.59 -12.26 13.35
CA ASN A 217 22.65 -11.39 14.54
C ASN A 217 21.73 -10.18 14.32
N LEU A 218 20.47 -10.30 14.73
CA LEU A 218 19.47 -9.23 14.51
C LEU A 218 19.51 -8.21 15.64
N LEU A 219 20.02 -7.02 15.33
CA LEU A 219 20.03 -5.86 16.23
C LEU A 219 18.64 -5.21 16.30
N CYS A 220 17.96 -5.03 15.15
CA CYS A 220 16.71 -4.30 15.07
C CYS A 220 15.83 -4.82 13.93
N ARG A 221 14.50 -4.71 14.09
CA ARG A 221 13.50 -4.95 13.07
C ARG A 221 12.59 -3.74 12.91
N ASN A 222 12.42 -3.26 11.70
CA ASN A 222 11.57 -2.11 11.36
C ASN A 222 10.46 -2.49 10.36
N ASP A 223 9.31 -1.86 10.46
CA ASP A 223 8.20 -2.03 9.53
C ASP A 223 8.27 -1.09 8.30
N ASP A 224 9.25 -0.21 8.25
CA ASP A 224 9.45 0.79 7.20
C ASP A 224 10.90 0.75 6.70
N ALA A 225 11.10 0.62 5.37
CA ALA A 225 12.42 0.53 4.78
C ALA A 225 13.24 1.84 4.95
N ARG A 226 12.57 3.01 4.95
CA ARG A 226 13.24 4.31 5.18
C ARG A 226 13.76 4.41 6.60
N THR A 227 12.96 4.00 7.58
CA THR A 227 13.39 3.94 8.97
C THR A 227 14.53 2.95 9.17
N THR A 228 14.50 1.80 8.48
CA THR A 228 15.61 0.82 8.51
C THR A 228 16.92 1.46 8.04
N LEU A 229 16.89 2.27 6.98
CA LEU A 229 18.06 2.99 6.47
C LEU A 229 18.53 4.09 7.42
N LEU A 230 17.62 4.87 8.03
CA LEU A 230 17.97 5.88 9.02
C LEU A 230 18.69 5.28 10.24
N TRP A 231 18.31 4.09 10.67
CA TRP A 231 19.03 3.38 11.73
C TRP A 231 20.46 2.97 11.30
N ALA A 232 20.63 2.55 10.04
CA ALA A 232 21.95 2.21 9.52
C ALA A 232 22.87 3.45 9.42
N GLU A 233 22.33 4.62 9.11
CA GLU A 233 23.08 5.90 9.08
C GLU A 233 23.72 6.24 10.43
N THR A 234 23.13 5.78 11.53
CA THR A 234 23.70 6.02 12.86
C THR A 234 24.97 5.22 13.14
N GLY A 235 25.35 4.27 12.27
CA GLY A 235 26.47 3.37 12.47
C GLY A 235 26.21 2.26 13.48
N LEU A 236 24.97 2.03 13.91
CA LEU A 236 24.63 0.96 14.87
C LEU A 236 24.65 -0.44 14.24
N GLY A 237 24.46 -0.54 12.93
CA GLY A 237 24.40 -1.82 12.25
C GLY A 237 24.19 -1.70 10.75
N TYR A 238 23.99 -2.83 10.13
CA TYR A 238 23.89 -3.02 8.69
C TYR A 238 22.43 -3.28 8.29
N ALA A 239 21.86 -2.39 7.49
CA ALA A 239 20.48 -2.53 7.02
C ALA A 239 20.37 -3.50 5.85
N VAL A 240 19.41 -4.42 5.90
CA VAL A 240 19.05 -5.30 4.77
C VAL A 240 17.73 -4.81 4.18
N VAL A 241 17.78 -4.26 2.97
CA VAL A 241 16.64 -3.66 2.28
C VAL A 241 16.69 -3.94 0.77
N PRO A 242 15.57 -3.83 0.03
CA PRO A 242 15.61 -3.86 -1.43
C PRO A 242 16.44 -2.70 -2.01
N ALA A 243 17.12 -2.94 -3.13
CA ALA A 243 17.98 -1.93 -3.76
C ALA A 243 17.24 -0.60 -4.06
N SER A 244 15.99 -0.66 -4.51
CA SER A 244 15.17 0.52 -4.80
C SER A 244 14.70 1.30 -3.56
N ALA A 245 14.88 0.78 -2.35
CA ALA A 245 14.64 1.54 -1.12
C ALA A 245 15.67 2.66 -0.95
N ILE A 246 16.84 2.53 -1.59
CA ILE A 246 17.95 3.46 -1.48
C ILE A 246 17.91 4.46 -2.63
N SER A 247 18.04 5.74 -2.28
CA SER A 247 18.28 6.80 -3.23
C SER A 247 19.65 7.42 -2.92
N PRO A 248 20.68 7.17 -3.74
CA PRO A 248 22.03 7.69 -3.47
C PRO A 248 22.09 9.21 -3.29
N ALA A 249 21.18 9.93 -3.95
CA ALA A 249 21.07 11.38 -3.82
C ALA A 249 20.54 11.84 -2.46
N ARG A 250 19.87 10.96 -1.71
CA ARG A 250 19.26 11.30 -0.40
C ARG A 250 20.03 10.75 0.78
N LEU A 251 20.82 9.70 0.58
CA LEU A 251 21.59 9.01 1.62
C LEU A 251 23.06 8.80 1.14
N PRO A 252 23.78 9.89 0.84
CA PRO A 252 25.12 9.81 0.24
C PRO A 252 26.15 9.22 1.19
N GLN A 253 25.89 9.19 2.51
CA GLN A 253 26.77 8.64 3.53
C GLN A 253 26.63 7.13 3.73
N LEU A 254 25.66 6.49 3.09
CA LEU A 254 25.52 5.03 3.16
C LEU A 254 26.29 4.36 2.03
N GLN A 255 27.15 3.44 2.41
CA GLN A 255 27.72 2.44 1.53
C GLN A 255 26.70 1.34 1.25
N THR A 256 26.76 0.75 0.05
CA THR A 256 25.80 -0.29 -0.32
C THR A 256 26.50 -1.42 -1.06
N LYS A 257 26.08 -2.66 -0.76
CA LYS A 257 26.55 -3.86 -1.47
C LYS A 257 25.38 -4.78 -1.78
N ALA A 258 25.32 -5.30 -2.98
CA ALA A 258 24.31 -6.29 -3.35
C ALA A 258 24.54 -7.59 -2.59
N ILE A 259 23.51 -8.20 -2.06
CA ILE A 259 23.58 -9.54 -1.48
C ILE A 259 23.40 -10.54 -2.64
N ASP A 260 24.45 -11.32 -2.92
CA ASP A 260 24.46 -12.31 -4.00
C ASP A 260 23.79 -13.62 -3.54
N GLU A 261 22.47 -13.56 -3.40
CA GLU A 261 21.63 -14.70 -3.07
C GLU A 261 20.35 -14.65 -3.92
N PRO A 262 20.16 -15.61 -4.85
CA PRO A 262 19.03 -15.61 -5.78
C PRO A 262 17.64 -15.58 -5.10
N ARG A 263 17.51 -16.17 -3.91
CA ARG A 263 16.24 -16.18 -3.14
C ARG A 263 15.95 -14.84 -2.45
N LEU A 264 16.96 -13.98 -2.29
CA LEU A 264 16.81 -12.63 -1.75
C LEU A 264 16.62 -11.59 -2.86
N ARG A 265 15.87 -11.95 -3.89
CA ARG A 265 15.44 -11.02 -4.95
C ARG A 265 13.98 -10.70 -4.81
N THR A 266 13.60 -9.51 -5.23
CA THR A 266 12.24 -9.00 -5.09
C THR A 266 11.88 -8.08 -6.25
N GLN A 267 10.58 -7.86 -6.46
CA GLN A 267 10.09 -6.96 -7.50
C GLN A 267 9.04 -6.02 -6.93
N LEU A 268 8.97 -4.82 -7.47
CA LEU A 268 7.79 -3.99 -7.34
C LEU A 268 6.75 -4.42 -8.39
N ALA A 269 5.50 -4.30 -8.03
CA ALA A 269 4.37 -4.51 -8.91
C ALA A 269 3.46 -3.28 -8.89
N VAL A 270 3.08 -2.81 -10.05
CA VAL A 270 1.96 -1.89 -10.22
C VAL A 270 0.71 -2.72 -10.32
N ILE A 271 -0.25 -2.49 -9.44
CA ILE A 271 -1.46 -3.31 -9.34
C ILE A 271 -2.71 -2.45 -9.38
N THR A 272 -3.74 -2.99 -10.01
CA THR A 272 -5.10 -2.42 -10.06
C THR A 272 -6.13 -3.51 -9.77
N PRO A 273 -7.30 -3.18 -9.23
CA PRO A 273 -8.33 -4.19 -8.97
C PRO A 273 -8.87 -4.76 -10.30
N LYS A 274 -8.96 -6.09 -10.40
CA LYS A 274 -9.69 -6.75 -11.50
C LYS A 274 -11.15 -6.32 -11.51
N HIS A 275 -11.72 -6.24 -12.72
CA HIS A 275 -13.15 -5.96 -12.92
C HIS A 275 -13.64 -4.63 -12.34
N ARG A 276 -12.72 -3.66 -12.14
CA ARG A 276 -13.08 -2.29 -11.77
C ARG A 276 -12.64 -1.32 -12.85
N TYR A 277 -13.46 -0.29 -13.04
CA TYR A 277 -13.07 0.82 -13.92
C TYR A 277 -11.76 1.45 -13.44
N LEU A 278 -10.84 1.61 -14.39
CA LEU A 278 -9.60 2.34 -14.23
C LEU A 278 -9.70 3.62 -15.04
N SER A 279 -9.47 4.79 -14.40
CA SER A 279 -9.56 6.07 -15.08
C SER A 279 -8.54 6.17 -16.22
N SER A 280 -8.83 7.02 -17.21
CA SER A 280 -7.88 7.28 -18.31
C SER A 280 -6.56 7.83 -17.82
N ILE A 281 -6.60 8.63 -16.74
CA ILE A 281 -5.44 9.17 -16.05
C ILE A 281 -4.59 8.02 -15.44
N ALA A 282 -5.25 7.09 -14.75
CA ALA A 282 -4.56 5.98 -14.12
C ALA A 282 -3.88 5.07 -15.16
N ARG A 283 -4.55 4.79 -16.29
CA ARG A 283 -3.95 4.01 -17.39
C ARG A 283 -2.69 4.68 -17.93
N GLN A 284 -2.77 5.97 -18.27
CA GLN A 284 -1.62 6.71 -18.80
C GLN A 284 -0.48 6.84 -17.77
N PHE A 285 -0.81 6.96 -16.47
CA PHE A 285 0.19 6.96 -15.41
C PHE A 285 0.91 5.61 -15.32
N ILE A 286 0.18 4.50 -15.40
CA ILE A 286 0.77 3.16 -15.41
C ILE A 286 1.70 3.01 -16.61
N ASP A 287 1.25 3.41 -17.81
CA ASP A 287 2.07 3.36 -19.03
C ASP A 287 3.36 4.17 -18.88
N ALA A 288 3.28 5.40 -18.36
CA ALA A 288 4.45 6.25 -18.10
C ALA A 288 5.40 5.65 -17.04
N LEU A 289 4.88 4.91 -16.07
CA LEU A 289 5.68 4.29 -15.03
C LEU A 289 6.36 3.00 -15.50
N THR A 290 5.70 2.23 -16.35
CA THR A 290 6.15 0.90 -16.81
C THR A 290 6.95 0.95 -18.10
N ASN A 291 6.75 1.98 -18.94
CA ASN A 291 7.42 2.20 -20.22
C ASN A 291 8.18 3.53 -20.21
N PRO A 292 9.32 3.64 -19.48
CA PRO A 292 10.02 4.91 -19.29
C PRO A 292 10.69 5.47 -20.57
N GLU A 293 10.68 4.74 -21.67
CA GLU A 293 11.25 5.13 -22.98
C GLU A 293 10.18 5.59 -24.00
N ALA A 294 8.90 5.64 -23.62
CA ALA A 294 7.82 6.05 -24.50
C ALA A 294 7.54 7.57 -24.45
#